data_eb21f4e1de268e99fe8427e47d3e79df
#
_entry.id   eb21f4e1de268e99fe8427e47d3e79df
#
_cell.length_a   1.000
_cell.length_b   1.000
_cell.length_c   1.000
_cell.angle_alpha   90.00
_cell.angle_beta   90.00
_cell.angle_gamma   90.00
#
_symmetry.space_group_name_H-M   'P 1'
#
loop_
_entity.id
_entity.type
_entity.pdbx_description
1 polymer ?
#
loop_
_entity_poly.entity_id
_entity_poly.type
_entity_poly.pdbx_seq_one_letter_code
_entity_poly.pdbx_strand_id
1 'polypeptide(L)'
;MKTLFIMVKCDLGAADTVGNTIVDQSTSEVEVYSTTGQYDLLVKSNFNDVDEVANYVQNFIHKISGVKDTYTFVSFRAYGNFSVF
;
A
#
# COMPACT_ATOMS: atom_id res chain seq x y z
N MET A 1 10.97 12.44 4.97
CA MET A 1 10.26 11.31 4.36
C MET A 1 9.29 10.73 5.36
N LYS A 2 8.06 10.51 4.95
CA LYS A 2 7.02 9.97 5.81
C LYS A 2 6.57 8.62 5.31
N THR A 3 6.00 7.81 6.21
CA THR A 3 5.53 6.48 5.87
C THR A 3 4.04 6.49 5.58
N LEU A 4 3.70 5.87 4.47
CA LEU A 4 2.34 5.70 3.97
C LEU A 4 1.91 4.26 4.18
N PHE A 5 0.71 4.07 4.69
CA PHE A 5 0.09 2.75 4.80
C PHE A 5 -1.21 2.73 4.02
N ILE A 6 -1.40 1.67 3.25
CA ILE A 6 -2.63 1.48 2.48
C ILE A 6 -3.15 0.09 2.79
N MET A 7 -4.34 0.02 3.37
CA MET A 7 -5.06 -1.25 3.51
C MET A 7 -5.82 -1.49 2.22
N VAL A 8 -5.66 -2.67 1.63
CA VAL A 8 -6.27 -2.99 0.34
C VAL A 8 -7.20 -4.17 0.49
N LYS A 9 -8.44 -3.98 0.06
CA LYS A 9 -9.41 -5.05 -0.03
C LYS A 9 -9.47 -5.51 -1.49
N CYS A 10 -9.35 -6.82 -1.68
CA CYS A 10 -9.31 -7.41 -3.02
C CYS A 10 -10.58 -8.21 -3.30
N ASP A 11 -10.87 -8.40 -4.59
CA ASP A 11 -11.88 -9.36 -5.01
C ASP A 11 -11.46 -10.76 -4.57
N LEU A 12 -12.41 -11.65 -4.43
CA LEU A 12 -12.13 -13.02 -4.01
C LEU A 12 -11.09 -13.67 -4.94
N GLY A 13 -10.04 -14.20 -4.33
CA GLY A 13 -8.96 -14.87 -5.06
C GLY A 13 -7.97 -13.97 -5.76
N ALA A 14 -8.09 -12.66 -5.63
CA ALA A 14 -7.23 -11.72 -6.34
C ALA A 14 -6.03 -11.22 -5.52
N ALA A 15 -5.96 -11.52 -4.23
CA ALA A 15 -4.97 -10.90 -3.34
C ALA A 15 -3.53 -11.12 -3.79
N ASP A 16 -3.17 -12.34 -4.19
CA ASP A 16 -1.81 -12.65 -4.61
C ASP A 16 -1.43 -11.88 -5.86
N THR A 17 -2.30 -11.85 -6.85
CA THR A 17 -2.06 -11.13 -8.09
C THR A 17 -1.92 -9.63 -7.83
N VAL A 18 -2.81 -9.07 -7.02
CA VAL A 18 -2.76 -7.65 -6.66
C VAL A 18 -1.45 -7.32 -5.93
N GLY A 19 -1.10 -8.13 -4.93
CA GLY A 19 0.12 -7.93 -4.16
C GLY A 19 1.37 -7.95 -5.03
N ASN A 20 1.47 -8.93 -5.92
CA ASN A 20 2.59 -9.04 -6.84
C ASN A 20 2.65 -7.86 -7.82
N THR A 21 1.50 -7.41 -8.29
CA THR A 21 1.43 -6.25 -9.19
C THR A 21 1.94 -5.00 -8.49
N ILE A 22 1.56 -4.79 -7.24
CA ILE A 22 2.02 -3.63 -6.47
C ILE A 22 3.54 -3.64 -6.34
N VAL A 23 4.10 -4.79 -5.98
CA VAL A 23 5.55 -4.91 -5.82
C VAL A 23 6.27 -4.71 -7.16
N ASP A 24 5.78 -5.36 -8.21
CA ASP A 24 6.47 -5.36 -9.51
C ASP A 24 6.42 -4.02 -10.21
N GLN A 25 5.35 -3.27 -10.03
CA GLN A 25 5.12 -2.03 -10.79
C GLN A 25 5.36 -0.76 -9.99
N SER A 26 5.62 -0.86 -8.69
CA SER A 26 5.94 0.32 -7.90
C SER A 26 7.33 0.85 -8.27
N THR A 27 7.45 2.17 -8.40
CA THR A 27 8.71 2.82 -8.76
C THR A 27 9.54 3.19 -7.55
N SER A 28 8.97 3.12 -6.36
CA SER A 28 9.67 3.39 -5.10
C SER A 28 9.67 2.12 -4.25
N GLU A 29 10.45 2.13 -3.17
CA GLU A 29 10.47 1.02 -2.23
C GLU A 29 9.08 0.81 -1.64
N VAL A 30 8.65 -0.44 -1.62
CA VAL A 30 7.36 -0.82 -1.10
C VAL A 30 7.46 -2.20 -0.46
N GLU A 31 6.75 -2.38 0.65
CA GLU A 31 6.54 -3.68 1.26
C GLU A 31 5.05 -3.98 1.24
N VAL A 32 4.70 -5.19 0.88
CA VAL A 32 3.30 -5.62 0.83
C VAL A 32 3.15 -6.86 1.69
N TYR A 33 2.23 -6.81 2.63
CA TYR A 33 1.95 -7.91 3.55
C TYR A 33 0.55 -8.42 3.31
N SER A 34 0.37 -9.74 3.30
CA SER A 34 -0.97 -10.29 3.35
C SER A 34 -1.47 -10.23 4.79
N THR A 35 -2.76 -9.93 4.95
CA THR A 35 -3.35 -9.73 6.26
C THR A 35 -4.63 -10.54 6.41
N THR A 36 -5.07 -10.69 7.64
CA THR A 36 -6.37 -11.28 7.95
C THR A 36 -7.36 -10.17 8.28
N GLY A 37 -8.65 -10.52 8.29
CA GLY A 37 -9.70 -9.60 8.69
C GLY A 37 -10.35 -8.90 7.51
N GLN A 38 -10.67 -7.64 7.70
CA GLN A 38 -11.48 -6.89 6.75
C GLN A 38 -10.76 -6.55 5.45
N TYR A 39 -9.44 -6.44 5.50
CA TYR A 39 -8.60 -6.13 4.34
C TYR A 39 -7.67 -7.31 4.05
N ASP A 40 -7.23 -7.42 2.81
CA ASP A 40 -6.43 -8.55 2.34
C ASP A 40 -4.94 -8.25 2.32
N LEU A 41 -4.57 -6.99 2.09
CA LEU A 41 -3.18 -6.58 2.00
C LEU A 41 -2.94 -5.30 2.80
N LEU A 42 -1.72 -5.19 3.31
CA LEU A 42 -1.20 -3.94 3.86
C LEU A 42 0.00 -3.53 3.02
N VAL A 43 -0.06 -2.34 2.46
CA VAL A 43 1.03 -1.76 1.67
C VAL A 43 1.71 -0.71 2.52
N LYS A 44 3.04 -0.79 2.60
CA LYS A 44 3.87 0.20 3.30
C LYS A 44 4.82 0.82 2.30
N SER A 45 4.82 2.14 2.23
CA SER A 45 5.68 2.89 1.30
C SER A 45 6.10 4.20 1.94
N ASN A 46 6.94 4.94 1.26
CA ASN A 46 7.39 6.26 1.71
C ASN A 46 7.00 7.32 0.71
N PHE A 47 6.86 8.55 1.20
CA PHE A 47 6.55 9.67 0.33
C PHE A 47 7.15 10.95 0.90
N ASN A 48 7.30 11.98 0.06
CA ASN A 48 7.81 13.28 0.47
C ASN A 48 6.71 14.33 0.54
N ASP A 49 5.75 14.30 -0.35
CA ASP A 49 4.64 15.24 -0.29
C ASP A 49 3.29 14.58 -0.58
N VAL A 50 2.23 15.30 -0.26
CA VAL A 50 0.86 14.79 -0.32
C VAL A 50 0.43 14.42 -1.75
N ASP A 51 0.94 15.15 -2.74
CA ASP A 51 0.59 14.87 -4.13
C ASP A 51 1.08 13.50 -4.57
N GLU A 52 2.23 13.06 -4.06
CA GLU A 52 2.73 11.70 -4.32
C GLU A 52 1.76 10.65 -3.79
N VAL A 53 1.19 10.89 -2.61
CA VAL A 53 0.21 9.96 -2.01
C VAL A 53 -1.03 9.84 -2.88
N ALA A 54 -1.60 10.98 -3.26
CA ALA A 54 -2.80 10.98 -4.08
C ALA A 54 -2.56 10.29 -5.42
N ASN A 55 -1.42 10.57 -6.04
CA ASN A 55 -1.07 9.97 -7.32
C ASN A 55 -0.89 8.45 -7.18
N TYR A 56 -0.17 8.01 -6.17
CA TYR A 56 0.08 6.58 -5.94
C TYR A 56 -1.22 5.82 -5.71
N VAL A 57 -2.08 6.35 -4.85
CA VAL A 57 -3.34 5.67 -4.51
C VAL A 57 -4.33 5.71 -5.68
N GLN A 58 -4.60 6.89 -6.22
CA GLN A 58 -5.67 7.07 -7.20
C GLN A 58 -5.27 6.63 -8.60
N ASN A 59 -4.03 6.87 -9.00
CA ASN A 59 -3.60 6.60 -10.36
C ASN A 59 -2.83 5.31 -10.53
N PHE A 60 -2.47 4.65 -9.42
CA PHE A 60 -1.81 3.35 -9.48
C PHE A 60 -2.61 2.27 -8.75
N ILE A 61 -2.76 2.38 -7.42
CA ILE A 61 -3.41 1.30 -6.66
C ILE A 61 -4.86 1.07 -7.12
N HIS A 62 -5.64 2.15 -7.26
CA HIS A 62 -7.05 2.05 -7.65
C HIS A 62 -7.24 1.56 -9.09
N LYS A 63 -6.20 1.60 -9.91
CA LYS A 63 -6.28 1.13 -11.30
C LYS A 63 -5.95 -0.35 -11.44
N ILE A 64 -5.45 -1.00 -10.39
CA ILE A 64 -5.08 -2.40 -10.45
C ILE A 64 -6.35 -3.26 -10.46
N SER A 65 -6.45 -4.16 -11.44
CA SER A 65 -7.55 -5.10 -11.51
C SER A 65 -7.56 -5.99 -10.28
N GLY A 66 -8.71 -6.13 -9.65
CA GLY A 66 -8.86 -6.94 -8.43
C GLY A 66 -8.88 -6.14 -7.15
N VAL A 67 -8.55 -4.85 -7.18
CA VAL A 67 -8.69 -3.97 -6.04
C VAL A 67 -10.15 -3.56 -5.91
N LYS A 68 -10.72 -3.80 -4.73
CA LYS A 68 -12.12 -3.52 -4.47
C LYS A 68 -12.30 -2.26 -3.64
N ASP A 69 -11.44 -2.06 -2.65
CA ASP A 69 -11.52 -0.92 -1.74
C ASP A 69 -10.17 -0.69 -1.10
N THR A 70 -9.91 0.53 -0.66
CA THR A 70 -8.68 0.90 0.02
C THR A 70 -8.95 1.82 1.19
N TYR A 71 -8.07 1.75 2.18
CA TYR A 71 -8.06 2.68 3.29
C TYR A 71 -6.62 3.16 3.48
N THR A 72 -6.40 4.45 3.29
CA THR A 72 -5.06 5.05 3.29
C THR A 72 -4.86 5.90 4.53
N PHE A 73 -3.71 5.73 5.18
CA PHE A 73 -3.33 6.60 6.29
C PHE A 73 -1.83 6.82 6.31
N VAL A 74 -1.41 7.88 6.99
CA VAL A 74 -0.02 8.30 7.06
C VAL A 74 0.43 8.21 8.51
N SER A 75 1.63 7.66 8.73
CA SER A 75 2.24 7.65 10.05
C SER A 75 2.98 8.96 10.28
N PHE A 76 2.74 9.60 11.42
CA PHE A 76 3.50 10.76 11.82
C PHE A 76 4.84 10.39 12.43
N ARG A 77 4.90 9.26 13.13
CA ARG A 77 6.08 8.88 13.88
C ARG A 77 6.08 7.38 14.17
N ALA A 78 7.23 6.76 14.02
CA ALA A 78 7.45 5.39 14.47
C ALA A 78 8.10 5.41 15.85
N TYR A 79 7.73 4.45 16.68
CA TYR A 79 8.32 4.27 18.01
C TYR A 79 9.03 2.93 18.07
N GLY A 80 10.13 2.89 18.82
CA GLY A 80 10.89 1.67 19.03
C GLY A 80 12.03 1.50 18.00
N ASN A 81 12.61 0.30 17.96
CA ASN A 81 13.71 -0.04 17.06
C ASN A 81 13.13 -0.68 15.82
N PHE A 82 12.94 0.13 14.78
CA PHE A 82 12.40 -0.36 13.52
C PHE A 82 13.45 -0.33 12.45
N SER A 83 13.34 -1.25 11.50
CA SER A 83 14.11 -1.18 10.28
C SER A 83 13.73 0.09 9.54
N VAL A 84 14.73 0.77 9.03
CA VAL A 84 14.50 1.92 8.15
C VAL A 84 14.17 1.38 6.78
N PHE A 85 13.15 1.93 6.25
CA PHE A 85 12.63 1.51 4.95
C PHE A 85 13.43 2.13 3.83
#